data_76da420df684bd07ff34984da262c409
#
_entry.id   76da420df684bd07ff34984da262c409
#
_cell.length_a   1.000
_cell.length_b   1.000
_cell.length_c   1.000
_cell.angle_alpha   90.00
_cell.angle_beta   90.00
_cell.angle_gamma   90.00
#
_symmetry.space_group_name_H-M   'P 1'
#
loop_
_entity.id
_entity.type
_entity.pdbx_description
1 polymer ?
#
loop_
_entity_poly.entity_id
_entity_poly.type
_entity_poly.pdbx_seq_one_letter_code
_entity_poly.pdbx_strand_id
1 'polypeptide(L)'
;MKIGVVGLGDVGLSNAVLLALHNEVIGVDISQERVDALNNRKSPIIDQELSQFLADKQLNLSASTDLNASVKDADYVIISTPTDYNEKTNFFDTSLVQDIISKVIKTEPGACIVIKSTIPVGFIDEVRHSFETNAIIYSPEFLREGKALKDNLYPSRIVVGEKSERAKVFAGLLAEGANKQDIKLLFTGTREAEAIKLFSNTYLAMRVAFFNELDSYALAGEIDSKAIIEGVSLDPRIGNHYNNPSFGYGGYCLPKDTKQLLANYDTVPQNIIRAIVDANSTRKEFLANLILEKKPSKVGIFRLVMKAGSDNFRQSSIQGIMKRLKAKGIEVVVYEPELKKTTFFSSHVETDLTIFKVTVDIILSNRMVPDLDDVKAKVFTRDLFGQD
;
A
#
# COMPACT_ATOMS: atom_id res chain seq x y z
N MET A 1 4.15 -0.21 28.87
CA MET A 1 3.27 -1.35 28.54
C MET A 1 4.05 -2.40 27.77
N LYS A 2 3.57 -3.63 27.74
CA LYS A 2 4.12 -4.70 26.91
C LYS A 2 3.22 -4.89 25.69
N ILE A 3 3.80 -4.81 24.50
CA ILE A 3 3.03 -4.81 23.24
C ILE A 3 3.63 -5.82 22.27
N GLY A 4 2.80 -6.77 21.82
CA GLY A 4 3.13 -7.67 20.72
C GLY A 4 2.72 -7.05 19.39
N VAL A 5 3.59 -7.11 18.35
CA VAL A 5 3.27 -6.64 17.00
C VAL A 5 3.48 -7.77 16.00
N VAL A 6 2.40 -8.28 15.43
CA VAL A 6 2.41 -9.45 14.53
C VAL A 6 2.34 -9.01 13.06
N GLY A 7 3.37 -9.41 12.30
CA GLY A 7 3.61 -8.98 10.92
C GLY A 7 4.52 -7.76 10.86
N LEU A 8 5.77 -7.95 10.43
CA LEU A 8 6.82 -6.91 10.36
C LEU A 8 7.00 -6.38 8.92
N GLY A 9 5.89 -6.13 8.23
CA GLY A 9 5.84 -5.31 7.01
C GLY A 9 5.80 -3.81 7.34
N ASP A 10 5.52 -2.95 6.35
CA ASP A 10 5.49 -1.48 6.52
C ASP A 10 4.66 -1.04 7.73
N VAL A 11 3.45 -1.56 7.86
CA VAL A 11 2.52 -1.17 8.93
C VAL A 11 3.01 -1.65 10.29
N GLY A 12 3.32 -2.94 10.42
CA GLY A 12 3.69 -3.52 11.72
C GLY A 12 5.03 -3.00 12.21
N LEU A 13 6.04 -2.97 11.35
CA LEU A 13 7.36 -2.53 11.73
C LEU A 13 7.40 -1.04 12.12
N SER A 14 6.73 -0.18 11.35
CA SER A 14 6.66 1.25 11.68
C SER A 14 5.92 1.52 13.00
N ASN A 15 4.85 0.76 13.29
CA ASN A 15 4.18 0.83 14.58
C ASN A 15 5.04 0.25 15.73
N ALA A 16 5.75 -0.87 15.50
CA ALA A 16 6.63 -1.46 16.50
C ALA A 16 7.75 -0.50 16.91
N VAL A 17 8.39 0.15 15.93
CA VAL A 17 9.45 1.15 16.15
C VAL A 17 8.90 2.37 16.88
N LEU A 18 7.74 2.90 16.47
CA LEU A 18 7.09 4.04 17.10
C LEU A 18 6.79 3.77 18.58
N LEU A 19 6.17 2.63 18.87
CA LEU A 19 5.75 2.26 20.22
C LEU A 19 6.91 1.89 21.12
N ALA A 20 8.00 1.33 20.56
CA ALA A 20 9.20 0.96 21.31
C ALA A 20 10.01 2.14 21.88
N LEU A 21 9.66 3.38 21.52
CA LEU A 21 10.22 4.58 22.13
C LEU A 21 9.89 4.66 23.64
N HIS A 22 8.69 4.22 24.03
CA HIS A 22 8.15 4.37 25.38
C HIS A 22 7.62 3.08 26.00
N ASN A 23 7.64 1.96 25.26
CA ASN A 23 7.06 0.69 25.70
C ASN A 23 8.00 -0.47 25.39
N GLU A 24 7.80 -1.60 26.07
CA GLU A 24 8.40 -2.88 25.70
C GLU A 24 7.64 -3.47 24.49
N VAL A 25 8.32 -3.65 23.37
CA VAL A 25 7.69 -4.16 22.14
C VAL A 25 8.40 -5.40 21.64
N ILE A 26 7.60 -6.42 21.32
CA ILE A 26 8.08 -7.65 20.71
C ILE A 26 7.43 -7.79 19.32
N GLY A 27 8.24 -7.67 18.28
CA GLY A 27 7.82 -7.92 16.90
C GLY A 27 7.76 -9.41 16.60
N VAL A 28 6.74 -9.85 15.87
CA VAL A 28 6.58 -11.25 15.47
C VAL A 28 6.45 -11.35 13.96
N ASP A 29 7.31 -12.14 13.32
CA ASP A 29 7.21 -12.44 11.89
C ASP A 29 7.61 -13.91 11.63
N ILE A 30 7.02 -14.51 10.60
CA ILE A 30 7.37 -15.87 10.18
C ILE A 30 8.75 -15.97 9.52
N SER A 31 9.28 -14.85 9.03
CA SER A 31 10.58 -14.76 8.38
C SER A 31 11.69 -14.59 9.42
N GLN A 32 12.52 -15.62 9.59
CA GLN A 32 13.71 -15.55 10.44
C GLN A 32 14.66 -14.43 10.00
N GLU A 33 14.79 -14.21 8.68
CA GLU A 33 15.63 -13.15 8.12
C GLU A 33 15.19 -11.75 8.60
N ARG A 34 13.86 -11.48 8.62
CA ARG A 34 13.31 -10.22 9.15
C ARG A 34 13.54 -10.07 10.65
N VAL A 35 13.34 -11.15 11.39
CA VAL A 35 13.57 -11.18 12.83
C VAL A 35 15.04 -10.89 13.14
N ASP A 36 15.97 -11.56 12.45
CA ASP A 36 17.40 -11.38 12.63
C ASP A 36 17.84 -9.95 12.24
N ALA A 37 17.33 -9.42 11.13
CA ALA A 37 17.61 -8.06 10.72
C ALA A 37 17.19 -7.06 11.80
N LEU A 38 15.97 -7.17 12.34
CA LEU A 38 15.44 -6.25 13.35
C LEU A 38 16.21 -6.33 14.66
N ASN A 39 16.54 -7.54 15.12
CA ASN A 39 17.36 -7.77 16.33
C ASN A 39 18.79 -7.21 16.17
N ASN A 40 19.29 -7.11 14.94
CA ASN A 40 20.57 -6.46 14.60
C ASN A 40 20.40 -4.96 14.27
N ARG A 41 19.27 -4.36 14.60
CA ARG A 41 18.94 -2.94 14.35
C ARG A 41 19.03 -2.55 12.87
N LYS A 42 18.71 -3.48 11.97
CA LYS A 42 18.63 -3.26 10.52
C LYS A 42 17.17 -3.33 10.08
N SER A 43 16.78 -2.43 9.20
CA SER A 43 15.45 -2.48 8.61
C SER A 43 15.31 -3.67 7.65
N PRO A 44 14.33 -4.56 7.85
CA PRO A 44 14.04 -5.62 6.89
C PRO A 44 13.18 -5.16 5.69
N ILE A 45 12.84 -3.89 5.61
CA ILE A 45 12.07 -3.27 4.52
C ILE A 45 12.77 -2.01 4.03
N ILE A 46 12.44 -1.57 2.82
CA ILE A 46 13.00 -0.34 2.23
C ILE A 46 12.21 0.87 2.76
N ASP A 47 12.73 1.50 3.79
CA ASP A 47 12.28 2.78 4.35
C ASP A 47 13.50 3.47 4.98
N GLN A 48 13.91 4.58 4.39
CA GLN A 48 15.13 5.29 4.80
C GLN A 48 15.02 5.85 6.21
N GLU A 49 13.89 6.48 6.57
CA GLU A 49 13.67 7.02 7.91
C GLU A 49 13.65 5.92 8.97
N LEU A 50 13.03 4.79 8.66
CA LEU A 50 12.99 3.64 9.56
C LEU A 50 14.38 3.05 9.77
N SER A 51 15.18 2.93 8.71
CA SER A 51 16.57 2.44 8.79
C SER A 51 17.43 3.34 9.67
N GLN A 52 17.31 4.66 9.49
CA GLN A 52 18.02 5.63 10.30
C GLN A 52 17.54 5.62 11.75
N PHE A 53 16.24 5.51 11.97
CA PHE A 53 15.64 5.51 13.31
C PHE A 53 16.07 4.29 14.14
N LEU A 54 16.12 3.09 13.50
CA LEU A 54 16.63 1.87 14.11
C LEU A 54 18.11 1.97 14.51
N ALA A 55 18.92 2.69 13.71
CA ALA A 55 20.33 2.88 13.99
C ALA A 55 20.58 3.89 15.14
N ASP A 56 19.83 5.00 15.16
CA ASP A 56 20.12 6.16 16.00
C ASP A 56 19.38 6.15 17.34
N LYS A 57 18.22 5.47 17.44
CA LYS A 57 17.38 5.52 18.65
C LYS A 57 17.59 4.32 19.57
N GLN A 58 17.53 4.57 20.86
CA GLN A 58 17.39 3.48 21.84
C GLN A 58 15.93 3.05 21.88
N LEU A 59 15.66 1.84 21.39
CA LEU A 59 14.35 1.25 21.34
C LEU A 59 14.30 0.03 22.25
N ASN A 60 13.25 -0.10 23.04
CA ASN A 60 12.95 -1.32 23.78
C ASN A 60 12.19 -2.29 22.84
N LEU A 61 12.88 -2.73 21.81
CA LEU A 61 12.37 -3.55 20.71
C LEU A 61 13.18 -4.80 20.55
N SER A 62 12.49 -5.95 20.52
CA SER A 62 13.03 -7.23 20.11
C SER A 62 12.09 -7.90 19.09
N ALA A 63 12.55 -8.95 18.43
CA ALA A 63 11.74 -9.70 17.48
C ALA A 63 11.92 -11.22 17.66
N SER A 64 10.88 -11.97 17.33
CA SER A 64 10.85 -13.44 17.45
C SER A 64 9.95 -14.05 16.36
N THR A 65 10.19 -15.31 16.04
CA THR A 65 9.26 -16.12 15.23
C THR A 65 8.22 -16.86 16.08
N ASP A 66 8.39 -16.87 17.41
CA ASP A 66 7.46 -17.53 18.36
C ASP A 66 6.37 -16.55 18.80
N LEU A 67 5.18 -16.68 18.19
CA LEU A 67 4.02 -15.87 18.53
C LEU A 67 3.62 -16.03 20.01
N ASN A 68 3.53 -17.28 20.50
CA ASN A 68 2.99 -17.54 21.82
C ASN A 68 3.87 -16.94 22.93
N ALA A 69 5.18 -17.14 22.83
CA ALA A 69 6.11 -16.56 23.79
C ALA A 69 6.09 -15.02 23.75
N SER A 70 5.90 -14.44 22.57
CA SER A 70 5.96 -13.00 22.34
C SER A 70 4.72 -12.23 22.84
N VAL A 71 3.54 -12.86 22.80
CA VAL A 71 2.28 -12.22 23.23
C VAL A 71 1.92 -12.50 24.69
N LYS A 72 2.65 -13.39 25.35
CA LYS A 72 2.43 -13.69 26.77
C LYS A 72 2.65 -12.44 27.63
N ASP A 73 1.73 -12.17 28.55
CA ASP A 73 1.72 -11.01 29.43
C ASP A 73 1.65 -9.66 28.66
N ALA A 74 1.19 -9.65 27.40
CA ALA A 74 1.03 -8.43 26.62
C ALA A 74 -0.26 -7.69 26.99
N ASP A 75 -0.17 -6.38 27.18
CA ASP A 75 -1.35 -5.49 27.34
C ASP A 75 -2.11 -5.33 26.03
N TYR A 76 -1.36 -5.21 24.91
CA TYR A 76 -1.88 -5.08 23.56
C TYR A 76 -1.17 -6.02 22.59
N VAL A 77 -1.95 -6.58 21.66
CA VAL A 77 -1.41 -7.33 20.51
C VAL A 77 -1.91 -6.71 19.22
N ILE A 78 -0.99 -6.13 18.45
CA ILE A 78 -1.29 -5.48 17.17
C ILE A 78 -1.13 -6.51 16.05
N ILE A 79 -2.16 -6.68 15.21
CA ILE A 79 -2.12 -7.57 14.05
C ILE A 79 -2.04 -6.72 12.78
N SER A 80 -0.95 -6.86 12.03
CA SER A 80 -0.63 -6.10 10.81
C SER A 80 -0.25 -7.02 9.64
N THR A 81 -0.81 -8.23 9.61
CA THR A 81 -0.56 -9.21 8.55
C THR A 81 -1.26 -8.85 7.25
N PRO A 82 -0.73 -9.26 6.09
CA PRO A 82 -1.39 -9.01 4.81
C PRO A 82 -2.79 -9.62 4.75
N THR A 83 -3.69 -8.90 4.07
CA THR A 83 -5.03 -9.37 3.68
C THR A 83 -5.14 -9.20 2.17
N ASP A 84 -4.85 -10.29 1.43
CA ASP A 84 -4.90 -10.27 -0.02
C ASP A 84 -6.34 -10.34 -0.52
N TYR A 85 -6.63 -9.63 -1.62
CA TYR A 85 -7.93 -9.72 -2.28
C TYR A 85 -8.01 -10.99 -3.12
N ASN A 86 -8.99 -11.81 -2.83
CA ASN A 86 -9.25 -13.04 -3.58
C ASN A 86 -10.26 -12.75 -4.71
N GLU A 87 -9.79 -12.80 -5.96
CA GLU A 87 -10.63 -12.52 -7.14
C GLU A 87 -11.74 -13.56 -7.39
N LYS A 88 -11.65 -14.76 -6.78
CA LYS A 88 -12.70 -15.78 -6.91
C LYS A 88 -13.86 -15.54 -5.96
N THR A 89 -13.58 -15.08 -4.75
CA THR A 89 -14.61 -14.79 -3.74
C THR A 89 -15.03 -13.32 -3.76
N ASN A 90 -14.27 -12.46 -4.41
CA ASN A 90 -14.41 -10.99 -4.42
C ASN A 90 -14.31 -10.36 -3.01
N PHE A 91 -13.58 -10.99 -2.09
CA PHE A 91 -13.36 -10.51 -0.72
C PHE A 91 -11.90 -10.65 -0.32
N PHE A 92 -11.52 -9.91 0.72
CA PHE A 92 -10.23 -10.12 1.38
C PHE A 92 -10.14 -11.50 2.01
N ASP A 93 -9.01 -12.15 1.87
CA ASP A 93 -8.66 -13.33 2.65
C ASP A 93 -8.21 -12.89 4.04
N THR A 94 -9.08 -13.09 5.02
CA THR A 94 -8.85 -12.75 6.43
C THR A 94 -8.43 -13.95 7.28
N SER A 95 -8.23 -15.12 6.68
CA SER A 95 -7.95 -16.38 7.38
C SER A 95 -6.71 -16.28 8.29
N LEU A 96 -5.65 -15.62 7.82
CA LEU A 96 -4.45 -15.42 8.61
C LEU A 96 -4.70 -14.53 9.84
N VAL A 97 -5.49 -13.48 9.69
CA VAL A 97 -5.87 -12.59 10.80
C VAL A 97 -6.66 -13.38 11.84
N GLN A 98 -7.63 -14.20 11.42
CA GLN A 98 -8.45 -15.03 12.31
C GLN A 98 -7.62 -16.11 13.03
N ASP A 99 -6.66 -16.74 12.35
CA ASP A 99 -5.75 -17.70 12.96
C ASP A 99 -4.90 -17.06 14.07
N ILE A 100 -4.37 -15.87 13.83
CA ILE A 100 -3.60 -15.13 14.83
C ILE A 100 -4.49 -14.73 16.02
N ILE A 101 -5.71 -14.21 15.78
CA ILE A 101 -6.68 -13.91 16.84
C ILE A 101 -6.90 -15.14 17.72
N SER A 102 -7.17 -16.30 17.11
CA SER A 102 -7.39 -17.55 17.84
C SER A 102 -6.21 -17.92 18.73
N LYS A 103 -4.98 -17.78 18.21
CA LYS A 103 -3.76 -18.09 18.98
C LYS A 103 -3.54 -17.11 20.12
N VAL A 104 -3.76 -15.82 19.89
CA VAL A 104 -3.60 -14.77 20.92
C VAL A 104 -4.60 -14.98 22.04
N ILE A 105 -5.89 -15.21 21.76
CA ILE A 105 -6.92 -15.44 22.78
C ILE A 105 -6.59 -16.67 23.64
N LYS A 106 -6.02 -17.73 23.05
CA LYS A 106 -5.62 -18.93 23.79
C LYS A 106 -4.41 -18.71 24.69
N THR A 107 -3.46 -17.88 24.25
CA THR A 107 -2.19 -17.65 24.94
C THR A 107 -2.31 -16.55 25.98
N GLU A 108 -2.97 -15.45 25.64
CA GLU A 108 -3.12 -14.26 26.47
C GLU A 108 -4.55 -13.68 26.35
N PRO A 109 -5.54 -14.29 27.03
CA PRO A 109 -6.94 -13.86 26.93
C PRO A 109 -7.20 -12.46 27.50
N GLY A 110 -6.26 -11.91 28.28
CA GLY A 110 -6.34 -10.57 28.86
C GLY A 110 -5.90 -9.46 27.90
N ALA A 111 -5.19 -9.80 26.84
CA ALA A 111 -4.69 -8.81 25.89
C ALA A 111 -5.80 -8.12 25.08
N CYS A 112 -5.65 -6.82 24.85
CA CYS A 112 -6.45 -6.13 23.86
C CYS A 112 -5.85 -6.35 22.46
N ILE A 113 -6.58 -7.02 21.58
CA ILE A 113 -6.17 -7.29 20.19
C ILE A 113 -6.55 -6.07 19.34
N VAL A 114 -5.56 -5.48 18.69
CA VAL A 114 -5.74 -4.33 17.79
C VAL A 114 -5.50 -4.77 16.36
N ILE A 115 -6.52 -4.78 15.54
CA ILE A 115 -6.38 -5.08 14.11
C ILE A 115 -5.98 -3.79 13.38
N LYS A 116 -4.84 -3.83 12.65
CA LYS A 116 -4.39 -2.79 11.73
C LYS A 116 -4.39 -3.26 10.28
N SER A 117 -4.48 -4.55 10.03
CA SER A 117 -4.70 -5.11 8.69
C SER A 117 -5.97 -4.53 8.09
N THR A 118 -5.98 -4.28 6.77
CA THR A 118 -7.21 -3.83 6.09
C THR A 118 -8.21 -4.98 6.02
N ILE A 119 -9.42 -4.74 6.50
CA ILE A 119 -10.48 -5.74 6.67
C ILE A 119 -11.78 -5.26 6.03
N PRO A 120 -12.72 -6.17 5.69
CA PRO A 120 -14.06 -5.79 5.22
C PRO A 120 -14.87 -5.10 6.31
N VAL A 121 -15.87 -4.30 5.90
CA VAL A 121 -16.83 -3.71 6.86
C VAL A 121 -17.66 -4.80 7.51
N GLY A 122 -17.71 -4.80 8.85
CA GLY A 122 -18.42 -5.80 9.67
C GLY A 122 -17.52 -6.92 10.20
N PHE A 123 -16.25 -7.00 9.80
CA PHE A 123 -15.34 -8.05 10.20
C PHE A 123 -15.11 -8.10 11.72
N ILE A 124 -14.95 -6.97 12.39
CA ILE A 124 -14.71 -6.95 13.84
C ILE A 124 -15.94 -7.50 14.60
N ASP A 125 -17.14 -7.18 14.17
CA ASP A 125 -18.35 -7.71 14.78
C ASP A 125 -18.42 -9.24 14.60
N GLU A 126 -18.07 -9.73 13.40
CA GLU A 126 -18.02 -11.16 13.08
C GLU A 126 -17.02 -11.91 13.97
N VAL A 127 -15.79 -11.45 14.06
CA VAL A 127 -14.76 -12.14 14.86
C VAL A 127 -15.01 -12.03 16.36
N ARG A 128 -15.58 -10.91 16.85
CA ARG A 128 -16.03 -10.80 18.24
C ARG A 128 -17.10 -11.85 18.58
N HIS A 129 -18.05 -12.05 17.68
CA HIS A 129 -19.07 -13.07 17.85
C HIS A 129 -18.50 -14.49 17.76
N SER A 130 -17.67 -14.77 16.75
CA SER A 130 -17.10 -16.11 16.52
C SER A 130 -16.14 -16.57 17.61
N PHE A 131 -15.40 -15.64 18.22
CA PHE A 131 -14.45 -15.92 19.30
C PHE A 131 -15.02 -15.61 20.71
N GLU A 132 -16.29 -15.25 20.82
CA GLU A 132 -16.97 -14.93 22.07
C GLU A 132 -16.17 -13.91 22.94
N THR A 133 -15.61 -12.88 22.30
CA THR A 133 -14.76 -11.89 22.98
C THR A 133 -15.06 -10.48 22.52
N ASN A 134 -14.97 -9.54 23.45
CA ASN A 134 -15.00 -8.11 23.14
C ASN A 134 -13.60 -7.47 23.11
N ALA A 135 -12.53 -8.26 23.33
CA ALA A 135 -11.16 -7.75 23.45
C ALA A 135 -10.49 -7.44 22.11
N ILE A 136 -11.25 -7.29 21.04
CA ILE A 136 -10.73 -6.98 19.68
C ILE A 136 -11.21 -5.60 19.29
N ILE A 137 -10.29 -4.72 18.89
CA ILE A 137 -10.58 -3.38 18.36
C ILE A 137 -9.95 -3.20 16.98
N TYR A 138 -10.47 -2.25 16.21
CA TYR A 138 -9.90 -1.86 14.92
C TYR A 138 -9.26 -0.49 14.99
N SER A 139 -8.03 -0.37 14.48
CA SER A 139 -7.37 0.93 14.31
C SER A 139 -6.70 0.97 12.93
N PRO A 140 -7.39 1.51 11.91
CA PRO A 140 -6.86 1.57 10.55
C PRO A 140 -5.56 2.36 10.47
N GLU A 141 -4.77 2.03 9.46
CA GLU A 141 -3.58 2.77 9.07
C GLU A 141 -3.85 3.63 7.80
N PHE A 142 -3.08 4.71 7.63
CA PHE A 142 -3.16 5.62 6.48
C PHE A 142 -1.76 5.92 5.95
N LEU A 143 -0.88 4.91 5.97
CA LEU A 143 0.54 5.02 5.66
C LEU A 143 0.80 4.91 4.16
N ARG A 144 1.88 5.52 3.72
CA ARG A 144 2.42 5.35 2.38
C ARG A 144 3.60 4.38 2.43
N GLU A 145 3.62 3.44 1.52
CA GLU A 145 4.73 2.50 1.34
C GLU A 145 6.05 3.26 1.09
N GLY A 146 7.13 2.81 1.74
CA GLY A 146 8.42 3.49 1.72
C GLY A 146 8.52 4.78 2.54
N LYS A 147 7.42 5.20 3.22
CA LYS A 147 7.35 6.36 4.12
C LYS A 147 6.54 6.06 5.39
N ALA A 148 6.45 4.78 5.75
CA ALA A 148 5.55 4.33 6.79
C ALA A 148 5.90 4.92 8.17
N LEU A 149 7.17 4.97 8.54
CA LEU A 149 7.57 5.57 9.80
C LEU A 149 7.30 7.08 9.81
N LYS A 150 7.61 7.79 8.73
CA LYS A 150 7.34 9.22 8.62
C LYS A 150 5.86 9.54 8.83
N ASP A 151 4.98 8.76 8.18
CA ASP A 151 3.54 8.95 8.28
C ASP A 151 3.01 8.62 9.69
N ASN A 152 3.66 7.71 10.44
CA ASN A 152 3.38 7.44 11.85
C ASN A 152 3.93 8.54 12.79
N LEU A 153 5.09 9.12 12.48
CA LEU A 153 5.64 10.24 13.26
C LEU A 153 4.84 11.55 13.07
N TYR A 154 4.21 11.72 11.89
CA TYR A 154 3.42 12.90 11.55
C TYR A 154 2.03 12.52 11.03
N PRO A 155 1.21 11.80 11.84
CA PRO A 155 -0.06 11.31 11.38
C PRO A 155 -1.05 12.46 11.13
N SER A 156 -1.87 12.34 10.09
CA SER A 156 -2.96 13.29 9.86
C SER A 156 -4.05 13.15 10.92
N ARG A 157 -4.28 11.93 11.38
CA ARG A 157 -5.25 11.52 12.39
C ARG A 157 -4.94 10.12 12.92
N ILE A 158 -5.45 9.79 14.09
CA ILE A 158 -5.51 8.42 14.63
C ILE A 158 -6.98 8.06 14.79
N VAL A 159 -7.39 6.94 14.22
CA VAL A 159 -8.78 6.43 14.28
C VAL A 159 -8.78 5.13 15.07
N VAL A 160 -9.71 5.01 16.02
CA VAL A 160 -9.96 3.77 16.76
C VAL A 160 -11.45 3.44 16.73
N GLY A 161 -11.78 2.24 16.29
CA GLY A 161 -13.15 1.73 16.14
C GLY A 161 -13.75 1.25 17.45
N GLU A 162 -13.60 2.02 18.50
CA GLU A 162 -14.25 1.78 19.81
C GLU A 162 -14.26 3.07 20.64
N LYS A 163 -15.30 3.24 21.47
CA LYS A 163 -15.45 4.38 22.41
C LYS A 163 -15.27 3.89 23.85
N SER A 164 -14.05 3.48 24.22
CA SER A 164 -13.71 2.94 25.54
C SER A 164 -12.42 3.51 26.09
N GLU A 165 -12.12 3.26 27.36
CA GLU A 165 -10.87 3.69 27.97
C GLU A 165 -9.66 2.99 27.34
N ARG A 166 -9.74 1.68 27.03
CA ARG A 166 -8.65 0.97 26.36
C ARG A 166 -8.36 1.54 24.95
N ALA A 167 -9.39 1.99 24.23
CA ALA A 167 -9.22 2.66 22.94
C ALA A 167 -8.51 4.00 23.09
N LYS A 168 -8.83 4.77 24.12
CA LYS A 168 -8.15 6.05 24.45
C LYS A 168 -6.70 5.81 24.82
N VAL A 169 -6.43 4.79 25.66
CA VAL A 169 -5.06 4.41 26.03
C VAL A 169 -4.27 4.04 24.77
N PHE A 170 -4.82 3.17 23.92
CA PHE A 170 -4.15 2.77 22.67
C PHE A 170 -3.86 3.95 21.75
N ALA A 171 -4.83 4.85 21.53
CA ALA A 171 -4.63 6.06 20.74
C ALA A 171 -3.56 6.97 21.37
N GLY A 172 -3.52 7.05 22.71
CA GLY A 172 -2.50 7.76 23.49
C GLY A 172 -1.09 7.22 23.23
N LEU A 173 -0.91 5.90 23.24
CA LEU A 173 0.38 5.26 22.96
C LEU A 173 0.91 5.60 21.55
N LEU A 174 0.04 5.63 20.54
CA LEU A 174 0.44 6.06 19.19
C LEU A 174 0.78 7.56 19.14
N ALA A 175 -0.01 8.39 19.84
CA ALA A 175 0.22 9.83 19.88
C ALA A 175 1.50 10.20 20.64
N GLU A 176 1.84 9.47 21.70
CA GLU A 176 3.06 9.68 22.51
C GLU A 176 4.33 9.42 21.70
N GLY A 177 4.32 8.40 20.82
CA GLY A 177 5.44 8.09 19.93
C GLY A 177 5.58 9.07 18.75
N ALA A 178 4.54 9.83 18.42
CA ALA A 178 4.54 10.73 17.28
C ALA A 178 5.26 12.06 17.59
N ASN A 179 5.91 12.62 16.55
CA ASN A 179 6.53 13.95 16.65
C ASN A 179 5.52 15.09 16.49
N LYS A 180 4.40 14.81 15.81
CA LYS A 180 3.36 15.81 15.54
C LYS A 180 2.59 16.13 16.82
N GLN A 181 2.40 17.42 17.07
CA GLN A 181 1.51 17.91 18.13
C GLN A 181 0.07 18.02 17.60
N ASP A 182 -0.91 18.07 18.49
CA ASP A 182 -2.34 18.28 18.18
C ASP A 182 -2.93 17.28 17.17
N ILE A 183 -2.60 16.01 17.35
CA ILE A 183 -3.12 14.94 16.51
C ILE A 183 -4.63 14.78 16.76
N LYS A 184 -5.41 14.77 15.67
CA LYS A 184 -6.84 14.47 15.73
C LYS A 184 -7.07 13.00 16.10
N LEU A 185 -7.60 12.76 17.30
CA LEU A 185 -8.02 11.43 17.76
C LEU A 185 -9.52 11.26 17.48
N LEU A 186 -9.87 10.21 16.72
CA LEU A 186 -11.25 9.91 16.35
C LEU A 186 -11.64 8.53 16.90
N PHE A 187 -12.64 8.52 17.78
CA PHE A 187 -13.23 7.30 18.35
C PHE A 187 -14.61 7.07 17.75
N THR A 188 -14.80 5.97 17.04
CA THR A 188 -16.04 5.65 16.32
C THR A 188 -16.54 4.26 16.71
N GLY A 189 -17.62 3.79 16.10
CA GLY A 189 -17.93 2.36 16.10
C GLY A 189 -16.98 1.58 15.20
N THR A 190 -17.01 0.25 15.30
CA THR A 190 -16.12 -0.64 14.55
C THR A 190 -16.34 -0.52 13.04
N ARG A 191 -17.60 -0.59 12.60
CA ARG A 191 -17.97 -0.53 11.18
C ARG A 191 -17.62 0.81 10.55
N GLU A 192 -17.79 1.91 11.30
CA GLU A 192 -17.38 3.23 10.83
C GLU A 192 -15.86 3.31 10.62
N ALA A 193 -15.07 2.76 11.54
CA ALA A 193 -13.61 2.74 11.39
C ALA A 193 -13.16 1.90 10.19
N GLU A 194 -13.78 0.73 9.97
CA GLU A 194 -13.56 -0.12 8.80
C GLU A 194 -13.92 0.61 7.50
N ALA A 195 -15.10 1.25 7.47
CA ALA A 195 -15.57 2.05 6.34
C ALA A 195 -14.64 3.24 6.05
N ILE A 196 -14.19 3.98 7.07
CA ILE A 196 -13.26 5.11 6.92
C ILE A 196 -12.00 4.69 6.14
N LYS A 197 -11.44 3.52 6.42
CA LYS A 197 -10.26 3.02 5.69
C LYS A 197 -10.56 2.80 4.21
N LEU A 198 -11.60 2.04 3.90
CA LEU A 198 -11.95 1.68 2.52
C LEU A 198 -12.39 2.89 1.70
N PHE A 199 -13.21 3.77 2.27
CA PHE A 199 -13.64 5.01 1.60
C PHE A 199 -12.50 5.99 1.39
N SER A 200 -11.56 6.12 2.35
CA SER A 200 -10.39 6.98 2.17
C SER A 200 -9.54 6.52 0.97
N ASN A 201 -9.22 5.23 0.88
CA ASN A 201 -8.43 4.70 -0.22
C ASN A 201 -9.19 4.74 -1.55
N THR A 202 -10.51 4.50 -1.53
CA THR A 202 -11.33 4.61 -2.75
C THR A 202 -11.43 6.06 -3.24
N TYR A 203 -11.51 7.05 -2.34
CA TYR A 203 -11.47 8.46 -2.73
C TYR A 203 -10.14 8.83 -3.38
N LEU A 204 -9.02 8.37 -2.83
CA LEU A 204 -7.71 8.62 -3.44
C LEU A 204 -7.60 7.94 -4.82
N ALA A 205 -8.09 6.71 -4.96
CA ALA A 205 -8.17 6.02 -6.25
C ALA A 205 -9.05 6.77 -7.25
N MET A 206 -10.18 7.33 -6.81
CA MET A 206 -11.06 8.17 -7.62
C MET A 206 -10.33 9.42 -8.14
N ARG A 207 -9.56 10.09 -7.29
CA ARG A 207 -8.79 11.26 -7.73
C ARG A 207 -7.79 10.90 -8.83
N VAL A 208 -7.03 9.83 -8.64
CA VAL A 208 -6.10 9.36 -9.68
C VAL A 208 -6.85 8.98 -10.95
N ALA A 209 -7.99 8.28 -10.84
CA ALA A 209 -8.81 7.92 -11.99
C ALA A 209 -9.32 9.15 -12.74
N PHE A 210 -9.80 10.18 -12.03
CA PHE A 210 -10.25 11.43 -12.61
C PHE A 210 -9.15 12.12 -13.44
N PHE A 211 -7.97 12.30 -12.85
CA PHE A 211 -6.85 12.92 -13.55
C PHE A 211 -6.27 12.06 -14.67
N ASN A 212 -6.37 10.73 -14.56
CA ASN A 212 -6.06 9.81 -15.65
C ASN A 212 -7.05 9.93 -16.83
N GLU A 213 -8.34 10.10 -16.57
CA GLU A 213 -9.34 10.33 -17.62
C GLU A 213 -9.16 11.72 -18.29
N LEU A 214 -8.89 12.76 -17.50
CA LEU A 214 -8.51 14.08 -18.01
C LEU A 214 -7.29 13.98 -18.94
N ASP A 215 -6.26 13.27 -18.51
CA ASP A 215 -5.05 13.03 -19.31
C ASP A 215 -5.36 12.22 -20.59
N SER A 216 -6.25 11.21 -20.50
CA SER A 216 -6.68 10.46 -21.69
C SER A 216 -7.42 11.36 -22.68
N TYR A 217 -8.29 12.26 -22.21
CA TYR A 217 -8.97 13.22 -23.03
C TYR A 217 -8.00 14.18 -23.73
N ALA A 218 -7.01 14.66 -22.96
CA ALA A 218 -6.00 15.58 -23.49
C ALA A 218 -5.10 14.89 -24.55
N LEU A 219 -4.69 13.64 -24.31
CA LEU A 219 -3.91 12.86 -25.26
C LEU A 219 -4.68 12.60 -26.56
N ALA A 220 -5.97 12.27 -26.47
CA ALA A 220 -6.81 12.03 -27.65
C ALA A 220 -7.08 13.31 -28.46
N GLY A 221 -7.12 14.47 -27.79
CA GLY A 221 -7.32 15.78 -28.41
C GLY A 221 -6.03 16.50 -28.80
N GLU A 222 -4.86 15.89 -28.60
CA GLU A 222 -3.54 16.51 -28.85
C GLU A 222 -3.35 17.85 -28.12
N ILE A 223 -3.90 17.96 -26.90
CA ILE A 223 -3.78 19.16 -26.06
C ILE A 223 -2.92 18.90 -24.82
N ASP A 224 -2.41 19.94 -24.19
CA ASP A 224 -1.48 19.84 -23.08
C ASP A 224 -2.17 19.42 -21.78
N SER A 225 -2.03 18.13 -21.41
CA SER A 225 -2.53 17.58 -20.15
C SER A 225 -2.02 18.35 -18.93
N LYS A 226 -0.74 18.76 -18.95
CA LYS A 226 -0.11 19.41 -17.81
C LYS A 226 -0.74 20.77 -17.53
N ALA A 227 -0.91 21.58 -18.57
CA ALA A 227 -1.55 22.89 -18.46
C ALA A 227 -2.99 22.79 -17.93
N ILE A 228 -3.75 21.78 -18.39
CA ILE A 228 -5.13 21.57 -17.90
C ILE A 228 -5.13 21.17 -16.41
N ILE A 229 -4.27 20.22 -16.03
CA ILE A 229 -4.18 19.74 -14.64
C ILE A 229 -3.74 20.88 -13.71
N GLU A 230 -2.74 21.66 -14.09
CA GLU A 230 -2.31 22.83 -13.33
C GLU A 230 -3.46 23.83 -13.16
N GLY A 231 -4.16 24.17 -14.23
CA GLY A 231 -5.29 25.09 -14.17
C GLY A 231 -6.44 24.62 -13.28
N VAL A 232 -6.82 23.33 -13.38
CA VAL A 232 -7.85 22.73 -12.54
C VAL A 232 -7.42 22.71 -11.06
N SER A 233 -6.15 22.45 -10.80
CA SER A 233 -5.60 22.32 -9.44
C SER A 233 -5.43 23.65 -8.71
N LEU A 234 -5.50 24.79 -9.41
CA LEU A 234 -5.48 26.13 -8.79
C LEU A 234 -6.73 26.42 -7.95
N ASP A 235 -7.85 25.74 -8.19
CA ASP A 235 -9.02 25.85 -7.31
C ASP A 235 -8.70 25.21 -5.94
N PRO A 236 -8.73 25.97 -4.82
CA PRO A 236 -8.37 25.46 -3.49
C PRO A 236 -9.28 24.34 -2.99
N ARG A 237 -10.48 24.19 -3.56
CA ARG A 237 -11.39 23.07 -3.27
C ARG A 237 -10.93 21.76 -3.93
N ILE A 238 -10.12 21.87 -4.99
CA ILE A 238 -9.54 20.73 -5.72
C ILE A 238 -8.12 20.46 -5.22
N GLY A 239 -7.23 21.46 -5.29
CA GLY A 239 -5.83 21.35 -4.89
C GLY A 239 -5.03 20.40 -5.77
N ASN A 240 -3.74 20.25 -5.44
CA ASN A 240 -2.76 19.53 -6.25
C ASN A 240 -2.42 18.12 -5.70
N HIS A 241 -3.28 17.52 -4.85
CA HIS A 241 -3.03 16.19 -4.27
C HIS A 241 -3.51 15.11 -5.22
N TYR A 242 -2.71 14.06 -5.45
CA TYR A 242 -3.07 12.92 -6.28
C TYR A 242 -3.58 13.30 -7.68
N ASN A 243 -2.99 14.36 -8.25
CA ASN A 243 -3.34 14.91 -9.56
C ASN A 243 -2.35 14.53 -10.67
N ASN A 244 -1.24 13.88 -10.34
CA ASN A 244 -0.27 13.40 -11.32
C ASN A 244 -0.81 12.16 -12.05
N PRO A 245 -0.96 12.22 -13.39
CA PRO A 245 -1.40 11.07 -14.16
C PRO A 245 -0.43 9.89 -14.05
N SER A 246 -0.95 8.73 -14.34
CA SER A 246 -0.20 7.48 -14.29
C SER A 246 -0.73 6.48 -15.31
N PHE A 247 -0.15 5.29 -15.34
CA PHE A 247 -0.67 4.16 -16.12
C PHE A 247 -1.95 3.55 -15.52
N GLY A 248 -2.37 4.04 -14.38
CA GLY A 248 -3.52 3.65 -13.59
C GLY A 248 -3.17 3.76 -12.11
N TYR A 249 -4.18 3.93 -11.24
CA TYR A 249 -3.89 3.80 -9.82
C TYR A 249 -3.45 2.37 -9.51
N GLY A 250 -2.44 2.24 -8.69
CA GLY A 250 -1.77 0.98 -8.40
C GLY A 250 -1.17 0.96 -7.01
N GLY A 251 -0.14 0.17 -6.83
CA GLY A 251 0.37 -0.23 -5.54
C GLY A 251 -0.50 -1.34 -4.94
N TYR A 252 -0.19 -1.74 -3.72
CA TYR A 252 -0.90 -2.84 -3.08
C TYR A 252 -2.30 -2.44 -2.59
N CYS A 253 -2.44 -1.25 -1.98
CA CYS A 253 -3.66 -0.86 -1.25
C CYS A 253 -4.80 -0.39 -2.15
N LEU A 254 -4.58 0.61 -3.03
CA LEU A 254 -5.69 1.24 -3.75
C LEU A 254 -6.51 0.25 -4.60
N PRO A 255 -5.88 -0.65 -5.42
CA PRO A 255 -6.66 -1.58 -6.24
C PRO A 255 -7.46 -2.59 -5.44
N LYS A 256 -6.91 -3.13 -4.34
CA LYS A 256 -7.62 -4.13 -3.55
C LYS A 256 -8.73 -3.52 -2.69
N ASP A 257 -8.50 -2.35 -2.10
CA ASP A 257 -9.44 -1.70 -1.21
C ASP A 257 -10.66 -1.17 -1.98
N THR A 258 -10.48 -0.66 -3.21
CA THR A 258 -11.60 -0.25 -4.08
C THR A 258 -12.45 -1.44 -4.51
N LYS A 259 -11.84 -2.57 -4.86
CA LYS A 259 -12.57 -3.81 -5.19
C LYS A 259 -13.33 -4.33 -3.97
N GLN A 260 -12.72 -4.32 -2.78
CA GLN A 260 -13.38 -4.73 -1.53
C GLN A 260 -14.56 -3.82 -1.20
N LEU A 261 -14.38 -2.48 -1.33
CA LEU A 261 -15.50 -1.56 -1.09
C LEU A 261 -16.65 -1.82 -2.07
N LEU A 262 -16.35 -2.05 -3.36
CA LEU A 262 -17.37 -2.39 -4.36
C LEU A 262 -18.12 -3.67 -3.97
N ALA A 263 -17.42 -4.70 -3.49
CA ALA A 263 -18.04 -5.93 -3.02
C ALA A 263 -18.95 -5.71 -1.78
N ASN A 264 -18.57 -4.80 -0.88
CA ASN A 264 -19.39 -4.45 0.28
C ASN A 264 -20.69 -3.71 -0.06
N TYR A 265 -20.83 -3.15 -1.27
CA TYR A 265 -22.08 -2.46 -1.66
C TYR A 265 -23.25 -3.41 -1.89
N ASP A 266 -22.99 -4.66 -2.34
CA ASP A 266 -24.00 -5.71 -2.55
C ASP A 266 -25.33 -5.15 -3.10
N THR A 267 -26.32 -4.98 -2.22
CA THR A 267 -27.66 -4.43 -2.54
C THR A 267 -27.75 -2.90 -2.49
N VAL A 268 -26.70 -2.20 -2.06
CA VAL A 268 -26.72 -0.74 -1.97
C VAL A 268 -26.52 -0.12 -3.36
N PRO A 269 -27.41 0.76 -3.84
CA PRO A 269 -27.25 1.41 -5.13
C PRO A 269 -25.96 2.22 -5.20
N GLN A 270 -25.21 2.04 -6.29
CA GLN A 270 -23.94 2.77 -6.51
C GLN A 270 -23.62 2.86 -8.02
N ASN A 271 -22.92 3.89 -8.42
CA ASN A 271 -22.37 4.08 -9.77
C ASN A 271 -20.89 4.45 -9.70
N ILE A 272 -20.54 5.41 -8.85
CA ILE A 272 -19.18 5.95 -8.76
C ILE A 272 -18.18 4.88 -8.33
N ILE A 273 -18.51 4.05 -7.34
CA ILE A 273 -17.59 3.03 -6.82
C ILE A 273 -17.21 2.02 -7.91
N ARG A 274 -18.17 1.57 -8.71
CA ARG A 274 -17.92 0.71 -9.87
C ARG A 274 -17.11 1.45 -10.93
N ALA A 275 -17.49 2.69 -11.25
CA ALA A 275 -16.77 3.50 -12.24
C ALA A 275 -15.28 3.67 -11.88
N ILE A 276 -14.95 3.85 -10.59
CA ILE A 276 -13.55 3.93 -10.13
C ILE A 276 -12.80 2.63 -10.46
N VAL A 277 -13.39 1.48 -10.18
CA VAL A 277 -12.77 0.17 -10.46
C VAL A 277 -12.58 -0.04 -11.97
N ASP A 278 -13.61 0.28 -12.76
CA ASP A 278 -13.62 0.08 -14.22
C ASP A 278 -12.66 1.07 -14.92
N ALA A 279 -12.61 2.33 -14.48
CA ALA A 279 -11.72 3.38 -15.01
C ALA A 279 -10.25 2.95 -15.04
N ASN A 280 -9.80 2.18 -14.03
CA ASN A 280 -8.43 1.68 -13.98
C ASN A 280 -8.13 0.64 -15.08
N SER A 281 -9.12 -0.12 -15.51
CA SER A 281 -8.98 -1.06 -16.65
C SER A 281 -9.01 -0.30 -17.98
N THR A 282 -9.97 0.61 -18.14
CA THR A 282 -10.12 1.48 -19.32
C THR A 282 -8.86 2.28 -19.59
N ARG A 283 -8.26 2.86 -18.54
CA ARG A 283 -7.00 3.62 -18.66
C ARG A 283 -5.86 2.76 -19.24
N LYS A 284 -5.67 1.56 -18.73
CA LYS A 284 -4.62 0.64 -19.20
C LYS A 284 -4.85 0.19 -20.65
N GLU A 285 -6.11 -0.02 -21.04
CA GLU A 285 -6.47 -0.35 -22.41
C GLU A 285 -6.16 0.82 -23.37
N PHE A 286 -6.61 2.01 -23.01
CA PHE A 286 -6.36 3.23 -23.80
C PHE A 286 -4.86 3.45 -24.06
N LEU A 287 -4.04 3.39 -22.99
CA LEU A 287 -2.60 3.59 -23.13
C LEU A 287 -1.91 2.46 -23.92
N ALA A 288 -2.35 1.21 -23.75
CA ALA A 288 -1.83 0.11 -24.55
C ALA A 288 -2.10 0.32 -26.05
N ASN A 289 -3.29 0.81 -26.40
CA ASN A 289 -3.64 1.12 -27.78
C ASN A 289 -2.78 2.26 -28.34
N LEU A 290 -2.56 3.35 -27.59
CA LEU A 290 -1.65 4.43 -28.01
C LEU A 290 -0.22 3.96 -28.26
N ILE A 291 0.26 2.99 -27.49
CA ILE A 291 1.58 2.40 -27.70
C ILE A 291 1.58 1.55 -28.98
N LEU A 292 0.53 0.76 -29.21
CA LEU A 292 0.37 -0.08 -30.42
C LEU A 292 0.29 0.73 -31.70
N GLU A 293 -0.31 1.93 -31.69
CA GLU A 293 -0.36 2.85 -32.82
C GLU A 293 1.02 3.27 -33.32
N LYS A 294 2.02 3.26 -32.43
CA LYS A 294 3.43 3.52 -32.77
C LYS A 294 4.12 2.32 -33.42
N LYS A 295 3.43 1.18 -33.56
CA LYS A 295 3.89 -0.06 -34.19
C LYS A 295 5.25 -0.56 -33.69
N PRO A 296 5.51 -0.61 -32.37
CA PRO A 296 6.77 -1.15 -31.89
C PRO A 296 6.86 -2.67 -32.14
N SER A 297 8.04 -3.14 -32.45
CA SER A 297 8.32 -4.58 -32.47
C SER A 297 8.62 -5.12 -31.07
N LYS A 298 9.31 -4.30 -30.26
CA LYS A 298 9.74 -4.67 -28.91
C LYS A 298 9.55 -3.52 -27.94
N VAL A 299 8.89 -3.79 -26.81
CA VAL A 299 8.63 -2.82 -25.76
C VAL A 299 9.39 -3.20 -24.48
N GLY A 300 10.12 -2.27 -23.92
CA GLY A 300 10.80 -2.40 -22.64
C GLY A 300 9.93 -1.93 -21.48
N ILE A 301 9.91 -2.68 -20.39
CA ILE A 301 9.35 -2.25 -19.09
C ILE A 301 10.51 -1.87 -18.19
N PHE A 302 10.65 -0.59 -17.88
CA PHE A 302 11.68 -0.12 -16.97
C PHE A 302 11.16 -0.09 -15.55
N ARG A 303 11.62 -1.03 -14.73
CA ARG A 303 11.23 -1.31 -13.36
C ARG A 303 9.74 -1.72 -13.24
N LEU A 304 9.49 -2.63 -12.36
CA LEU A 304 8.13 -3.13 -12.10
C LEU A 304 7.41 -2.36 -10.99
N VAL A 305 8.19 -1.64 -10.17
CA VAL A 305 7.68 -0.86 -9.04
C VAL A 305 6.95 0.40 -9.50
N MET A 306 5.92 0.82 -8.74
CA MET A 306 5.18 2.05 -9.04
C MET A 306 5.78 3.28 -8.36
N LYS A 307 6.29 3.10 -7.15
CA LYS A 307 6.78 4.20 -6.30
C LYS A 307 8.30 4.14 -6.20
N ALA A 308 8.92 5.29 -6.23
CA ALA A 308 10.33 5.40 -5.93
C ALA A 308 10.61 4.91 -4.51
N GLY A 309 11.62 4.03 -4.34
CA GLY A 309 11.99 3.48 -3.04
C GLY A 309 11.09 2.35 -2.51
N SER A 310 10.19 1.79 -3.35
CA SER A 310 9.41 0.59 -3.03
C SER A 310 9.99 -0.63 -3.73
N ASP A 311 9.89 -1.79 -3.10
CA ASP A 311 10.21 -3.11 -3.67
C ASP A 311 8.95 -3.92 -4.05
N ASN A 312 7.77 -3.36 -3.76
CA ASN A 312 6.51 -4.05 -3.99
C ASN A 312 5.97 -3.78 -5.40
N PHE A 313 6.10 -4.75 -6.27
CA PHE A 313 5.60 -4.71 -7.65
C PHE A 313 4.33 -5.54 -7.88
N ARG A 314 3.74 -6.15 -6.84
CA ARG A 314 2.66 -7.16 -6.97
C ARG A 314 1.45 -6.68 -7.77
N GLN A 315 1.06 -5.42 -7.68
CA GLN A 315 -0.09 -4.84 -8.38
C GLN A 315 0.24 -3.53 -9.11
N SER A 316 1.45 -3.42 -9.65
CA SER A 316 1.82 -2.26 -10.45
C SER A 316 0.99 -2.15 -11.72
N SER A 317 0.51 -0.95 -12.04
CA SER A 317 -0.33 -0.68 -13.22
C SER A 317 0.37 -1.01 -14.53
N ILE A 318 1.70 -0.87 -14.57
CA ILE A 318 2.53 -1.19 -15.75
C ILE A 318 2.41 -2.66 -16.18
N GLN A 319 2.22 -3.58 -15.22
CA GLN A 319 1.99 -5.00 -15.52
C GLN A 319 0.68 -5.22 -16.29
N GLY A 320 -0.33 -4.40 -16.01
CA GLY A 320 -1.59 -4.45 -16.73
C GLY A 320 -1.44 -4.03 -18.20
N ILE A 321 -0.58 -3.04 -18.49
CA ILE A 321 -0.23 -2.64 -19.85
C ILE A 321 0.62 -3.72 -20.52
N MET A 322 1.64 -4.24 -19.84
CA MET A 322 2.49 -5.34 -20.31
C MET A 322 1.65 -6.54 -20.78
N LYS A 323 0.66 -6.99 -19.98
CA LYS A 323 -0.23 -8.10 -20.34
C LYS A 323 -1.02 -7.81 -21.60
N ARG A 324 -1.50 -6.59 -21.81
CA ARG A 324 -2.26 -6.16 -23.00
C ARG A 324 -1.40 -6.14 -24.26
N LEU A 325 -0.19 -5.58 -24.17
CA LEU A 325 0.76 -5.57 -25.28
C LEU A 325 1.14 -6.99 -25.71
N LYS A 326 1.43 -7.88 -24.76
CA LYS A 326 1.72 -9.30 -25.04
C LYS A 326 0.54 -10.02 -25.69
N ALA A 327 -0.69 -9.76 -25.25
CA ALA A 327 -1.90 -10.34 -25.86
C ALA A 327 -2.10 -9.89 -27.32
N LYS A 328 -1.48 -8.78 -27.74
CA LYS A 328 -1.44 -8.28 -29.13
C LYS A 328 -0.19 -8.69 -29.90
N GLY A 329 0.62 -9.61 -29.35
CA GLY A 329 1.78 -10.18 -30.02
C GLY A 329 3.07 -9.33 -29.93
N ILE A 330 3.09 -8.27 -29.12
CA ILE A 330 4.30 -7.46 -28.92
C ILE A 330 5.28 -8.21 -28.01
N GLU A 331 6.54 -8.26 -28.43
CA GLU A 331 7.62 -8.75 -27.57
C GLU A 331 7.87 -7.75 -26.43
N VAL A 332 7.89 -8.25 -25.18
CA VAL A 332 8.13 -7.42 -23.99
C VAL A 332 9.36 -7.90 -23.26
N VAL A 333 10.28 -6.97 -22.99
CA VAL A 333 11.49 -7.16 -22.17
C VAL A 333 11.34 -6.35 -20.89
N VAL A 334 11.71 -6.92 -19.76
CA VAL A 334 11.67 -6.25 -18.45
C VAL A 334 13.06 -5.92 -17.98
N TYR A 335 13.33 -4.69 -17.59
CA TYR A 335 14.49 -4.31 -16.82
C TYR A 335 14.12 -4.19 -15.36
N GLU A 336 14.60 -5.13 -14.54
CA GLU A 336 14.41 -5.12 -13.09
C GLU A 336 15.60 -5.76 -12.38
N PRO A 337 16.60 -4.97 -11.97
CA PRO A 337 17.85 -5.49 -11.40
C PRO A 337 17.66 -6.21 -10.06
N GLU A 338 16.60 -5.89 -9.32
CA GLU A 338 16.26 -6.55 -8.03
C GLU A 338 15.64 -7.95 -8.22
N LEU A 339 15.23 -8.28 -9.44
CA LEU A 339 14.57 -9.55 -9.71
C LEU A 339 15.61 -10.64 -10.02
N LYS A 340 15.76 -11.61 -9.13
CA LYS A 340 16.68 -12.75 -9.31
C LYS A 340 16.27 -13.74 -10.40
N LYS A 341 15.05 -13.59 -10.97
CA LYS A 341 14.54 -14.49 -12.01
C LYS A 341 14.89 -13.96 -13.40
N THR A 342 15.21 -14.85 -14.33
CA THR A 342 15.51 -14.52 -15.73
C THR A 342 14.26 -14.25 -16.57
N THR A 343 13.07 -14.55 -16.04
CA THR A 343 11.79 -14.31 -16.71
C THR A 343 10.75 -13.76 -15.73
N PHE A 344 9.89 -12.88 -16.24
CA PHE A 344 8.72 -12.34 -15.53
C PHE A 344 7.50 -12.36 -16.45
N PHE A 345 6.44 -13.09 -16.08
CA PHE A 345 5.28 -13.37 -16.92
C PHE A 345 5.68 -13.81 -18.35
N SER A 346 6.62 -14.75 -18.44
CA SER A 346 7.21 -15.24 -19.69
C SER A 346 7.82 -14.15 -20.58
N SER A 347 8.26 -13.04 -20.02
CA SER A 347 9.09 -12.03 -20.67
C SER A 347 10.50 -12.12 -20.14
N HIS A 348 11.49 -11.89 -21.02
CA HIS A 348 12.89 -11.87 -20.62
C HIS A 348 13.15 -10.74 -19.63
N VAL A 349 13.92 -11.03 -18.59
CA VAL A 349 14.41 -10.03 -17.63
C VAL A 349 15.87 -9.72 -17.99
N GLU A 350 16.09 -8.48 -18.40
CA GLU A 350 17.42 -7.93 -18.68
C GLU A 350 17.94 -7.20 -17.44
N THR A 351 19.17 -7.44 -17.08
CA THR A 351 19.82 -6.81 -15.92
C THR A 351 20.83 -5.74 -16.33
N ASP A 352 21.28 -5.74 -17.58
CA ASP A 352 22.13 -4.69 -18.15
C ASP A 352 21.27 -3.58 -18.74
N LEU A 353 21.37 -2.39 -18.15
CA LEU A 353 20.60 -1.22 -18.59
C LEU A 353 20.97 -0.76 -19.99
N THR A 354 22.23 -0.88 -20.39
CA THR A 354 22.72 -0.47 -21.71
C THR A 354 22.14 -1.37 -22.80
N ILE A 355 22.18 -2.68 -22.58
CA ILE A 355 21.59 -3.67 -23.48
C ILE A 355 20.08 -3.45 -23.57
N PHE A 356 19.40 -3.27 -22.43
CA PHE A 356 17.96 -2.99 -22.38
C PHE A 356 17.60 -1.78 -23.25
N LYS A 357 18.29 -0.63 -23.07
CA LYS A 357 17.99 0.62 -23.79
C LYS A 357 18.16 0.50 -25.32
N VAL A 358 19.15 -0.28 -25.79
CA VAL A 358 19.40 -0.39 -27.24
C VAL A 358 18.51 -1.42 -27.92
N THR A 359 18.00 -2.41 -27.19
CA THR A 359 17.24 -3.54 -27.77
C THR A 359 15.77 -3.28 -27.92
N VAL A 360 15.21 -2.23 -27.30
CA VAL A 360 13.77 -1.94 -27.32
C VAL A 360 13.45 -0.67 -28.11
N ASP A 361 12.27 -0.65 -28.74
CA ASP A 361 11.81 0.48 -29.54
C ASP A 361 11.18 1.57 -28.66
N ILE A 362 10.42 1.15 -27.63
CA ILE A 362 9.75 2.03 -26.66
C ILE A 362 10.04 1.51 -25.24
N ILE A 363 10.32 2.42 -24.33
CA ILE A 363 10.50 2.12 -22.90
C ILE A 363 9.30 2.65 -22.13
N LEU A 364 8.58 1.78 -21.43
CA LEU A 364 7.54 2.18 -20.49
C LEU A 364 8.14 2.34 -19.11
N SER A 365 7.93 3.50 -18.52
CA SER A 365 8.35 3.79 -17.15
C SER A 365 7.24 4.49 -16.37
N ASN A 366 6.98 4.01 -15.15
CA ASN A 366 6.02 4.67 -14.25
C ASN A 366 6.50 6.08 -13.87
N ARG A 367 7.82 6.28 -13.79
CA ARG A 367 8.45 7.56 -13.44
C ARG A 367 9.58 7.87 -14.41
N MET A 368 9.75 9.15 -14.70
CA MET A 368 10.97 9.59 -15.37
C MET A 368 12.12 9.62 -14.35
N VAL A 369 13.24 9.01 -14.69
CA VAL A 369 14.43 8.91 -13.84
C VAL A 369 15.67 9.27 -14.62
N PRO A 370 16.75 9.78 -13.97
CA PRO A 370 18.00 10.17 -14.64
C PRO A 370 18.62 9.05 -15.50
N ASP A 371 18.43 7.81 -15.09
CA ASP A 371 18.93 6.63 -15.82
C ASP A 371 18.35 6.51 -17.24
N LEU A 372 17.27 7.21 -17.56
CA LEU A 372 16.63 7.19 -18.89
C LEU A 372 16.79 8.50 -19.68
N ASP A 373 17.56 9.46 -19.17
CA ASP A 373 17.69 10.79 -19.82
C ASP A 373 18.33 10.70 -21.22
N ASP A 374 19.29 9.79 -21.40
CA ASP A 374 19.99 9.55 -22.67
C ASP A 374 19.09 8.94 -23.77
N VAL A 375 17.98 8.32 -23.38
CA VAL A 375 17.00 7.68 -24.28
C VAL A 375 15.59 8.28 -24.14
N LYS A 376 15.46 9.48 -23.61
CA LYS A 376 14.18 10.14 -23.34
C LYS A 376 13.18 10.11 -24.50
N ALA A 377 13.67 10.17 -25.75
CA ALA A 377 12.83 10.11 -26.94
C ALA A 377 12.10 8.76 -27.11
N LYS A 378 12.63 7.68 -26.51
CA LYS A 378 11.98 6.35 -26.49
C LYS A 378 11.10 6.11 -25.27
N VAL A 379 11.15 7.01 -24.27
CA VAL A 379 10.43 6.79 -23.01
C VAL A 379 8.99 7.22 -23.13
N PHE A 380 8.08 6.32 -22.84
CA PHE A 380 6.67 6.59 -22.67
C PHE A 380 6.34 6.54 -21.17
N THR A 381 6.02 7.68 -20.62
CA THR A 381 5.58 7.84 -19.24
C THR A 381 4.40 8.79 -19.17
N ARG A 382 3.60 8.67 -18.12
CA ARG A 382 2.55 9.65 -17.80
C ARG A 382 2.81 10.39 -16.50
N ASP A 383 4.03 10.31 -16.00
CA ASP A 383 4.51 11.13 -14.89
C ASP A 383 4.81 12.54 -15.40
N LEU A 384 3.91 13.50 -15.15
CA LEU A 384 4.02 14.88 -15.61
C LEU A 384 4.68 15.81 -14.59
N PHE A 385 4.71 15.40 -13.32
CA PHE A 385 5.10 16.28 -12.21
C PHE A 385 6.27 15.73 -11.37
N GLY A 386 6.73 14.50 -11.59
CA GLY A 386 7.84 13.89 -10.87
C GLY A 386 7.55 13.61 -9.39
N GLN A 387 6.27 13.56 -9.01
CA GLN A 387 5.82 13.37 -7.63
C GLN A 387 4.59 12.47 -7.54
N ASP A 388 4.39 11.87 -6.34
CA ASP A 388 3.21 11.06 -6.02
C ASP A 388 2.01 11.89 -5.60
#